data_14a30b99ce3188e3eb112839ee989901
#
_entry.id   14a30b99ce3188e3eb112839ee989901
#
_cell.length_a   1.000
_cell.length_b   1.000
_cell.length_c   1.000
_cell.angle_alpha   90.00
_cell.angle_beta   90.00
_cell.angle_gamma   90.00
#
_symmetry.space_group_name_H-M   'P 1'
#
loop_
_entity.id
_entity.type
_entity.pdbx_description
1 polymer ?
#
loop_
_entity_poly.entity_id
_entity_poly.type
_entity_poly.pdbx_seq_one_letter_code
_entity_poly.pdbx_strand_id
1 'polypeptide(L)'
;MTTYRKLHGKAVKTVTTNPTDDAAEGQIWFNSTDNKFRSVVNLEAWSSGSPMINASRQRYATGTQTAGLLFGGYKNPNTNIGLTEEYNGSGYSAGGTMSTARRSPGGAGVQTSSLAIGGYTSTAVTTVEEYNGSSWTSSPALNNAKFIAGSFGTSSACVTEGGAPAPKAFETWDDSSWTAGPGPIGPANSYGAGAAGTSTAGLFAGGYPASPTDNLTRAVEWDGSSFSSTGSTNTARGYMGGFGVQTAAVMCAGKTGPGPNSTATETYDGSSFTTSPATLGTALAYGGACGTSSAGLAAGFSEHPPSYPSLSEEYNSSATVITAAAWSSSGNVPVSIRGGGSGGTKTSAWMSGGLKNSPTTDRNDTYLYDGTSWTAGNDLPNNYFIGGGTGPATAGLLWDGIVSGGGPGTTTYEFDGTNWTAASTYPAIGPNGSQGSTGAGVGQTAAVSMGGTGDPPPAQSARMIAYDGSSWTADTSMPTGVSGCAADGPNSAIWIAGGYSSPDSTSTASKEYDGSSWTTTGNLAFALAPSGQRFQGWGPQTSAIIAGGTGSSSTNHNCQQYNGTIWATAVSLGTGRDSNSFCSKTAGTKEGFIAAGYGDSANTNATEEFTEETTSLNVKDLTQSS
;
A
#
# COMPACT_ATOMS: atom_id res chain seq x y z
N MET A 1 29.87 -5.12 29.78
CA MET A 1 30.39 -3.73 29.75
C MET A 1 31.52 -3.59 28.72
N THR A 2 31.28 -3.94 27.45
CA THR A 2 32.38 -4.03 26.47
C THR A 2 32.06 -3.41 25.10
N THR A 3 31.03 -2.63 24.95
CA THR A 3 30.67 -2.24 23.57
C THR A 3 30.67 -0.74 23.31
N TYR A 4 30.65 0.11 24.31
CA TYR A 4 30.65 1.56 24.09
C TYR A 4 32.06 2.17 23.80
N ARG A 5 33.15 1.41 23.91
CA ARG A 5 34.51 1.91 23.66
C ARG A 5 34.91 1.98 22.19
N LYS A 6 34.08 1.52 21.26
CA LYS A 6 34.41 1.55 19.81
C LYS A 6 33.69 2.64 19.01
N LEU A 7 32.90 3.49 19.64
CA LEU A 7 32.38 4.72 19.01
C LEU A 7 33.42 5.83 19.10
N HIS A 8 34.59 5.59 18.54
CA HIS A 8 35.66 6.59 18.50
C HIS A 8 35.30 7.73 17.55
N GLY A 9 35.01 8.91 18.08
CA GLY A 9 35.18 10.18 17.38
C GLY A 9 33.93 10.78 16.72
N LYS A 10 32.71 10.24 16.91
CA LYS A 10 31.47 10.92 16.47
C LYS A 10 30.56 11.16 17.68
N ALA A 11 30.20 12.41 17.91
CA ALA A 11 29.22 12.75 18.93
C ALA A 11 27.86 12.16 18.53
N VAL A 12 27.17 11.53 19.48
CA VAL A 12 25.79 11.13 19.27
C VAL A 12 24.94 12.40 19.06
N LYS A 13 24.20 12.46 17.96
CA LYS A 13 23.36 13.61 17.65
C LYS A 13 22.26 13.71 18.69
N THR A 14 22.13 14.87 19.34
CA THR A 14 20.99 15.16 20.22
C THR A 14 19.92 15.87 19.42
N VAL A 15 18.69 15.39 19.50
CA VAL A 15 17.52 15.94 18.80
C VAL A 15 16.34 16.07 19.77
N THR A 16 15.41 16.98 19.48
CA THR A 16 14.16 17.12 20.24
C THR A 16 13.04 16.28 19.65
N THR A 17 13.11 15.98 18.35
CA THR A 17 12.18 15.11 17.62
C THR A 17 12.98 14.04 16.88
N ASN A 18 12.39 12.87 16.66
CA ASN A 18 13.05 11.82 15.88
C ASN A 18 13.24 12.28 14.43
N PRO A 19 14.33 11.86 13.76
CA PRO A 19 14.45 12.02 12.32
C PRO A 19 13.26 11.38 11.59
N THR A 20 12.91 11.92 10.43
CA THR A 20 11.76 11.48 9.64
C THR A 20 12.17 10.94 8.26
N ASP A 21 13.47 10.91 7.97
CA ASP A 21 14.02 10.45 6.69
C ASP A 21 14.82 9.14 6.85
N ASP A 22 14.94 8.40 5.76
CA ASP A 22 15.66 7.12 5.70
C ASP A 22 17.17 7.27 6.00
N ALA A 23 17.72 8.47 5.96
CA ALA A 23 19.10 8.73 6.35
C ALA A 23 19.37 8.46 7.84
N ALA A 24 18.33 8.29 8.65
CA ALA A 24 18.44 7.87 10.05
C ALA A 24 18.71 6.37 10.23
N GLU A 25 18.55 5.55 9.19
CA GLU A 25 18.83 4.11 9.24
C GLU A 25 20.29 3.85 9.64
N GLY A 26 20.49 2.95 10.60
CA GLY A 26 21.82 2.63 11.13
C GLY A 26 22.45 3.71 12.01
N GLN A 27 21.78 4.85 12.21
CA GLN A 27 22.25 5.90 13.12
C GLN A 27 21.69 5.70 14.53
N ILE A 28 22.48 6.16 15.52
CA ILE A 28 22.03 6.26 16.92
C ILE A 28 21.96 7.75 17.27
N TRP A 29 20.85 8.17 17.85
CA TRP A 29 20.69 9.54 18.37
C TRP A 29 20.11 9.53 19.79
N PHE A 30 20.29 10.64 20.48
CA PHE A 30 19.65 10.88 21.77
C PHE A 30 18.48 11.84 21.58
N ASN A 31 17.27 11.38 21.90
CA ASN A 31 16.09 12.24 21.93
C ASN A 31 15.99 12.90 23.31
N SER A 32 16.20 14.21 23.36
CA SER A 32 16.24 14.96 24.62
C SER A 32 14.83 15.25 25.19
N THR A 33 13.78 15.14 24.39
CA THR A 33 12.40 15.27 24.86
C THR A 33 11.99 14.03 25.67
N ASP A 34 12.34 12.84 25.15
CA ASP A 34 11.98 11.57 25.80
C ASP A 34 13.08 11.04 26.72
N ASN A 35 14.25 11.68 26.72
CA ASN A 35 15.44 11.30 27.46
C ASN A 35 15.92 9.86 27.16
N LYS A 36 15.92 9.49 25.87
CA LYS A 36 16.24 8.14 25.39
C LYS A 36 17.21 8.13 24.23
N PHE A 37 18.06 7.11 24.20
CA PHE A 37 18.81 6.75 22.98
C PHE A 37 17.91 5.94 22.06
N ARG A 38 17.94 6.24 20.76
CA ARG A 38 17.12 5.60 19.73
C ARG A 38 17.92 5.28 18.48
N SER A 39 17.43 4.31 17.72
CA SER A 39 17.87 4.01 16.36
C SER A 39 16.68 3.61 15.49
N VAL A 40 16.84 3.70 14.18
CA VAL A 40 15.93 3.06 13.23
C VAL A 40 16.40 1.62 13.02
N VAL A 41 15.49 0.68 13.09
CA VAL A 41 15.74 -0.74 12.78
C VAL A 41 14.86 -1.17 11.62
N ASN A 42 15.42 -1.96 10.72
CA ASN A 42 14.65 -2.58 9.65
C ASN A 42 13.67 -3.61 10.22
N LEU A 43 12.46 -3.58 9.71
CA LEU A 43 11.50 -4.66 9.87
C LEU A 43 11.65 -5.59 8.67
N GLU A 44 12.01 -6.82 8.95
CA GLU A 44 12.10 -7.90 7.98
C GLU A 44 10.86 -8.77 8.09
N ALA A 45 10.25 -9.11 6.95
CA ALA A 45 9.07 -9.97 6.92
C ALA A 45 9.00 -10.77 5.61
N TRP A 46 8.45 -11.98 5.70
CA TRP A 46 7.97 -12.74 4.56
C TRP A 46 6.44 -12.68 4.52
N SER A 47 5.89 -12.57 3.34
CA SER A 47 4.46 -12.64 3.07
C SER A 47 4.20 -13.60 1.91
N SER A 48 3.00 -14.21 1.89
CA SER A 48 2.61 -15.04 0.75
C SER A 48 2.49 -14.18 -0.50
N GLY A 49 3.18 -14.58 -1.56
CA GLY A 49 2.99 -14.04 -2.91
C GLY A 49 1.85 -14.77 -3.64
N SER A 50 1.54 -14.31 -4.84
CA SER A 50 0.57 -14.99 -5.70
C SER A 50 1.09 -16.38 -6.10
N PRO A 51 0.24 -17.39 -6.20
CA PRO A 51 0.67 -18.74 -6.59
C PRO A 51 1.17 -18.78 -8.04
N MET A 52 2.20 -19.56 -8.29
CA MET A 52 2.66 -19.89 -9.65
C MET A 52 1.53 -20.54 -10.46
N ILE A 53 1.51 -20.30 -11.77
CA ILE A 53 0.54 -20.94 -12.69
C ILE A 53 0.71 -22.47 -12.70
N ASN A 54 1.96 -22.93 -12.70
CA ASN A 54 2.28 -24.35 -12.76
C ASN A 54 2.95 -24.82 -11.47
N ALA A 55 2.25 -25.65 -10.72
CA ALA A 55 2.81 -26.31 -9.54
C ALA A 55 4.02 -27.16 -9.93
N SER A 56 5.21 -26.77 -9.45
CA SER A 56 6.49 -27.41 -9.82
C SER A 56 7.59 -27.04 -8.81
N ARG A 57 8.68 -27.79 -8.82
CA ARG A 57 9.83 -27.60 -7.94
C ARG A 57 11.13 -27.56 -8.73
N GLN A 58 12.23 -27.22 -8.07
CA GLN A 58 13.57 -27.17 -8.68
C GLN A 58 13.64 -26.21 -9.88
N ARG A 59 12.88 -25.13 -9.80
CA ARG A 59 12.97 -23.98 -10.72
C ARG A 59 14.11 -23.07 -10.28
N TYR A 60 14.59 -22.25 -11.19
CA TYR A 60 15.47 -21.13 -10.86
C TYR A 60 14.73 -19.82 -11.02
N ALA A 61 15.18 -18.80 -10.29
CA ALA A 61 14.62 -17.47 -10.35
C ALA A 61 15.70 -16.42 -10.61
N THR A 62 15.39 -15.45 -11.45
CA THR A 62 16.21 -14.25 -11.72
C THR A 62 15.33 -13.00 -11.72
N GLY A 63 15.94 -11.81 -11.64
CA GLY A 63 15.22 -10.55 -11.64
C GLY A 63 15.00 -9.96 -10.25
N THR A 64 13.89 -9.25 -10.08
CA THR A 64 13.51 -8.56 -8.84
C THR A 64 12.18 -9.10 -8.29
N GLN A 65 11.80 -8.67 -7.09
CA GLN A 65 10.51 -9.02 -6.48
C GLN A 65 9.31 -8.61 -7.36
N THR A 66 9.39 -7.48 -8.05
CA THR A 66 8.31 -6.95 -8.90
C THR A 66 8.49 -7.24 -10.39
N ALA A 67 9.59 -7.87 -10.78
CA ALA A 67 9.90 -8.31 -12.14
C ALA A 67 10.78 -9.57 -12.07
N GLY A 68 10.18 -10.68 -11.65
CA GLY A 68 10.83 -11.98 -11.46
C GLY A 68 10.62 -12.90 -12.67
N LEU A 69 11.61 -13.71 -13.00
CA LEU A 69 11.54 -14.75 -14.02
C LEU A 69 11.83 -16.12 -13.40
N LEU A 70 10.88 -17.04 -13.50
CA LEU A 70 11.02 -18.42 -13.08
C LEU A 70 11.09 -19.34 -14.30
N PHE A 71 12.05 -20.23 -14.34
CA PHE A 71 12.22 -21.12 -15.49
C PHE A 71 12.71 -22.51 -15.12
N GLY A 72 12.47 -23.46 -16.04
CA GLY A 72 12.80 -24.88 -15.84
C GLY A 72 12.00 -25.53 -14.71
N GLY A 73 12.49 -26.64 -14.21
CA GLY A 73 11.93 -27.31 -13.05
C GLY A 73 11.43 -28.72 -13.30
N TYR A 74 10.68 -29.22 -12.32
CA TYR A 74 10.20 -30.60 -12.27
C TYR A 74 8.77 -30.67 -11.76
N LYS A 75 7.90 -31.37 -12.49
CA LYS A 75 6.48 -31.51 -12.11
C LYS A 75 6.03 -32.96 -12.06
N ASN A 76 4.89 -33.18 -11.45
CA ASN A 76 4.23 -34.48 -11.43
C ASN A 76 3.68 -34.86 -12.84
N PRO A 77 3.76 -36.12 -13.36
CA PRO A 77 4.48 -37.25 -12.77
C PRO A 77 5.94 -37.30 -13.22
N ASN A 78 6.85 -36.80 -12.38
CA ASN A 78 8.32 -36.93 -12.57
C ASN A 78 8.87 -36.43 -13.92
N THR A 79 8.42 -35.28 -14.40
CA THR A 79 8.75 -34.73 -15.72
C THR A 79 9.53 -33.43 -15.59
N ASN A 80 10.70 -33.33 -16.27
CA ASN A 80 11.37 -32.04 -16.45
C ASN A 80 10.51 -31.11 -17.30
N ILE A 81 10.51 -29.81 -16.97
CA ILE A 81 9.78 -28.80 -17.71
C ILE A 81 10.72 -27.71 -18.24
N GLY A 82 10.34 -27.15 -19.39
CA GLY A 82 10.97 -25.97 -19.97
C GLY A 82 10.13 -24.69 -19.76
N LEU A 83 9.11 -24.76 -18.93
CA LEU A 83 8.17 -23.65 -18.71
C LEU A 83 8.87 -22.44 -18.08
N THR A 84 8.45 -21.27 -18.53
CA THR A 84 8.86 -19.98 -17.97
C THR A 84 7.62 -19.26 -17.46
N GLU A 85 7.75 -18.62 -16.32
CA GLU A 85 6.72 -17.77 -15.75
C GLU A 85 7.33 -16.43 -15.32
N GLU A 86 6.65 -15.34 -15.66
CA GLU A 86 7.04 -13.99 -15.36
C GLU A 86 6.17 -13.44 -14.22
N TYR A 87 6.81 -12.95 -13.17
CA TYR A 87 6.15 -12.33 -12.02
C TYR A 87 6.22 -10.82 -12.11
N ASN A 88 5.10 -10.12 -11.87
CA ASN A 88 5.01 -8.66 -11.98
C ASN A 88 4.80 -7.95 -10.62
N GLY A 89 5.03 -8.65 -9.51
CA GLY A 89 4.77 -8.14 -8.16
C GLY A 89 3.35 -8.41 -7.64
N SER A 90 2.45 -8.93 -8.50
CA SER A 90 1.07 -9.24 -8.09
C SER A 90 0.55 -10.56 -8.66
N GLY A 91 1.18 -11.08 -9.71
CA GLY A 91 0.78 -12.34 -10.33
C GLY A 91 1.77 -12.84 -11.36
N TYR A 92 1.54 -14.08 -11.80
CA TYR A 92 2.37 -14.75 -12.81
C TYR A 92 1.69 -14.76 -14.18
N SER A 93 2.48 -14.55 -15.22
CA SER A 93 2.12 -14.78 -16.62
C SER A 93 3.06 -15.80 -17.25
N ALA A 94 2.58 -16.52 -18.28
CA ALA A 94 3.41 -17.48 -19.00
C ALA A 94 4.37 -16.75 -19.94
N GLY A 95 5.67 -17.07 -19.86
CA GLY A 95 6.70 -16.64 -20.81
C GLY A 95 7.04 -17.71 -21.84
N GLY A 96 8.03 -17.43 -22.71
CA GLY A 96 8.51 -18.36 -23.71
C GLY A 96 9.11 -19.64 -23.10
N THR A 97 8.85 -20.80 -23.69
CA THR A 97 9.34 -22.09 -23.20
C THR A 97 10.78 -22.34 -23.65
N MET A 98 11.66 -22.81 -22.74
CA MET A 98 13.01 -23.28 -23.07
C MET A 98 12.97 -24.41 -24.07
N SER A 99 13.92 -24.46 -24.98
CA SER A 99 14.03 -25.54 -25.97
C SER A 99 14.40 -26.89 -25.33
N THR A 100 15.14 -26.88 -24.24
CA THR A 100 15.52 -28.07 -23.47
C THR A 100 14.84 -28.05 -22.09
N ALA A 101 13.86 -28.92 -21.90
CA ALA A 101 13.21 -29.13 -20.62
C ALA A 101 14.20 -29.73 -19.60
N ARG A 102 14.44 -29.01 -18.48
CA ARG A 102 15.41 -29.40 -17.45
C ARG A 102 15.09 -28.84 -16.08
N ARG A 103 15.49 -29.54 -15.04
CA ARG A 103 15.36 -29.12 -13.65
C ARG A 103 16.68 -28.60 -13.08
N SER A 104 16.61 -27.86 -12.01
CA SER A 104 17.76 -27.35 -11.27
C SER A 104 18.82 -26.69 -12.16
N PRO A 105 18.47 -25.86 -13.14
CA PRO A 105 19.47 -25.02 -13.80
C PRO A 105 20.04 -24.02 -12.81
N GLY A 106 21.17 -23.39 -13.13
CA GLY A 106 21.59 -22.11 -12.61
C GLY A 106 20.98 -20.98 -13.44
N GLY A 107 21.19 -19.72 -13.04
CA GLY A 107 20.75 -18.59 -13.84
C GLY A 107 21.32 -17.26 -13.37
N ALA A 108 21.33 -16.29 -14.29
CA ALA A 108 21.74 -14.91 -14.04
C ALA A 108 21.02 -13.96 -14.97
N GLY A 109 20.74 -12.76 -14.50
CA GLY A 109 20.05 -11.73 -15.29
C GLY A 109 18.80 -11.15 -14.62
N VAL A 110 17.96 -10.55 -15.45
CA VAL A 110 16.69 -9.94 -15.09
C VAL A 110 15.54 -10.57 -15.87
N GLN A 111 14.29 -10.21 -15.57
CA GLN A 111 13.11 -10.79 -16.21
C GLN A 111 13.14 -10.73 -17.75
N THR A 112 13.62 -9.62 -18.31
CA THR A 112 13.65 -9.39 -19.77
C THR A 112 14.95 -9.83 -20.45
N SER A 113 15.96 -10.28 -19.69
CA SER A 113 17.25 -10.74 -20.23
C SER A 113 17.94 -11.66 -19.21
N SER A 114 17.93 -12.96 -19.46
CA SER A 114 18.37 -13.96 -18.46
C SER A 114 19.01 -15.17 -19.12
N LEU A 115 19.96 -15.79 -18.43
CA LEU A 115 20.55 -17.08 -18.79
C LEU A 115 19.96 -18.21 -17.95
N ALA A 116 19.67 -19.34 -18.60
CA ALA A 116 19.43 -20.64 -17.97
C ALA A 116 20.68 -21.51 -18.17
N ILE A 117 21.40 -21.79 -17.08
CA ILE A 117 22.76 -22.31 -17.11
C ILE A 117 22.77 -23.75 -16.65
N GLY A 118 23.21 -24.70 -17.52
CA GLY A 118 23.26 -26.12 -17.18
C GLY A 118 21.90 -26.71 -16.82
N GLY A 119 21.84 -27.53 -15.80
CA GLY A 119 20.65 -28.23 -15.33
C GLY A 119 20.69 -29.72 -15.53
N TYR A 120 19.59 -30.42 -15.27
CA TYR A 120 19.47 -31.87 -15.32
C TYR A 120 18.32 -32.30 -16.25
N THR A 121 18.63 -33.13 -17.24
CA THR A 121 17.66 -33.79 -18.12
C THR A 121 17.45 -35.25 -17.69
N SER A 122 18.27 -36.16 -18.14
CA SER A 122 18.54 -37.52 -17.59
C SER A 122 19.94 -37.60 -16.97
N THR A 123 20.79 -36.63 -17.29
CA THR A 123 22.12 -36.36 -16.74
C THR A 123 22.31 -34.86 -16.59
N ALA A 124 23.40 -34.45 -15.94
CA ALA A 124 23.84 -33.08 -15.98
C ALA A 124 24.16 -32.65 -17.43
N VAL A 125 23.84 -31.39 -17.77
CA VAL A 125 24.07 -30.86 -19.12
C VAL A 125 24.96 -29.62 -19.11
N THR A 126 25.60 -29.35 -20.24
CA THR A 126 26.36 -28.11 -20.50
C THR A 126 25.51 -27.03 -21.17
N THR A 127 24.25 -27.31 -21.50
CA THR A 127 23.36 -26.46 -22.27
C THR A 127 23.12 -25.12 -21.54
N VAL A 128 23.27 -24.03 -22.28
CA VAL A 128 22.90 -22.68 -21.86
C VAL A 128 21.90 -22.13 -22.85
N GLU A 129 20.86 -21.49 -22.33
CA GLU A 129 19.88 -20.77 -23.14
C GLU A 129 19.72 -19.35 -22.59
N GLU A 130 19.52 -18.40 -23.49
CA GLU A 130 19.33 -16.99 -23.18
C GLU A 130 17.89 -16.56 -23.48
N TYR A 131 17.28 -15.84 -22.54
CA TYR A 131 15.95 -15.27 -22.63
C TYR A 131 16.01 -13.79 -23.00
N ASN A 132 15.20 -13.37 -23.95
CA ASN A 132 15.14 -11.98 -24.44
C ASN A 132 13.88 -11.21 -24.00
N GLY A 133 13.16 -11.70 -23.00
CA GLY A 133 11.87 -11.14 -22.55
C GLY A 133 10.65 -11.77 -23.24
N SER A 134 10.86 -12.67 -24.23
CA SER A 134 9.75 -13.35 -24.91
C SER A 134 10.06 -14.79 -25.31
N SER A 135 11.30 -15.10 -25.63
CA SER A 135 11.73 -16.42 -26.12
C SER A 135 13.14 -16.78 -25.67
N TRP A 136 13.42 -18.08 -25.65
CA TRP A 136 14.74 -18.64 -25.35
C TRP A 136 15.49 -18.98 -26.65
N THR A 137 16.77 -18.64 -26.69
CA THR A 137 17.68 -19.01 -27.76
C THR A 137 18.90 -19.72 -27.19
N SER A 138 19.51 -20.61 -27.97
CA SER A 138 20.73 -21.32 -27.54
C SER A 138 21.89 -20.32 -27.42
N SER A 139 22.68 -20.46 -26.36
CA SER A 139 23.89 -19.70 -26.06
C SER A 139 25.08 -20.67 -25.97
N PRO A 140 26.35 -20.22 -26.04
CA PRO A 140 27.52 -21.07 -25.87
C PRO A 140 27.47 -21.96 -24.63
N ALA A 141 27.81 -23.21 -24.78
CA ALA A 141 27.73 -24.21 -23.71
C ALA A 141 28.83 -24.04 -22.66
N LEU A 142 28.55 -24.46 -21.43
CA LEU A 142 29.53 -24.59 -20.35
C LEU A 142 30.66 -25.57 -20.74
N ASN A 143 31.84 -25.36 -20.17
CA ASN A 143 32.91 -26.34 -20.27
C ASN A 143 32.64 -27.61 -19.45
N ASN A 144 31.90 -27.48 -18.34
CA ASN A 144 31.58 -28.60 -17.45
C ASN A 144 30.07 -28.71 -17.23
N ALA A 145 29.51 -29.91 -17.50
CA ALA A 145 28.11 -30.19 -17.21
C ALA A 145 27.83 -30.09 -15.71
N LYS A 146 26.79 -29.35 -15.34
CA LYS A 146 26.43 -29.15 -13.93
C LYS A 146 24.92 -28.88 -13.73
N PHE A 147 24.42 -29.22 -12.55
CA PHE A 147 23.09 -28.85 -12.07
C PHE A 147 23.14 -28.54 -10.57
N ILE A 148 22.18 -27.76 -10.05
CA ILE A 148 22.17 -27.27 -8.67
C ILE A 148 23.43 -26.41 -8.39
N ALA A 149 23.86 -25.61 -9.33
CA ALA A 149 24.96 -24.67 -9.16
C ALA A 149 24.46 -23.32 -8.62
N GLY A 150 25.24 -22.66 -7.79
CA GLY A 150 25.06 -21.25 -7.45
C GLY A 150 25.46 -20.38 -8.64
N SER A 151 24.68 -19.33 -8.93
CA SER A 151 25.00 -18.42 -10.03
C SER A 151 24.51 -17.00 -9.69
N PHE A 152 25.21 -15.98 -10.19
CA PHE A 152 24.83 -14.57 -10.07
C PHE A 152 25.45 -13.74 -11.20
N GLY A 153 24.96 -12.52 -11.38
CA GLY A 153 25.38 -11.58 -12.41
C GLY A 153 24.25 -11.20 -13.36
N THR A 154 24.64 -10.75 -14.55
CA THR A 154 23.72 -10.38 -15.64
C THR A 154 23.75 -11.46 -16.75
N SER A 155 22.86 -11.33 -17.73
CA SER A 155 22.88 -12.19 -18.94
C SER A 155 24.15 -12.03 -19.76
N SER A 156 24.82 -10.87 -19.71
CA SER A 156 26.07 -10.58 -20.43
C SER A 156 27.34 -10.80 -19.60
N ALA A 157 27.26 -10.89 -18.27
CA ALA A 157 28.42 -11.11 -17.41
C ALA A 157 27.98 -11.81 -16.12
N CYS A 158 28.28 -13.09 -15.99
CA CYS A 158 27.89 -13.87 -14.83
C CYS A 158 28.95 -14.90 -14.42
N VAL A 159 28.74 -15.46 -13.26
CA VAL A 159 29.53 -16.56 -12.71
C VAL A 159 28.63 -17.69 -12.29
N THR A 160 29.16 -18.93 -12.39
CA THR A 160 28.52 -20.12 -11.87
C THR A 160 29.52 -20.98 -11.11
N GLU A 161 29.15 -21.44 -9.92
CA GLU A 161 30.02 -22.19 -9.01
C GLU A 161 29.37 -23.50 -8.58
N GLY A 162 30.17 -24.55 -8.50
CA GLY A 162 29.80 -25.84 -7.92
C GLY A 162 28.82 -26.63 -8.76
N GLY A 163 27.91 -27.30 -8.09
CA GLY A 163 26.92 -28.20 -8.70
C GLY A 163 27.45 -29.61 -8.97
N ALA A 164 26.52 -30.54 -9.23
CA ALA A 164 26.83 -31.92 -9.53
C ALA A 164 26.97 -32.14 -11.06
N PRO A 165 27.78 -33.05 -11.56
CA PRO A 165 28.77 -33.91 -10.84
C PRO A 165 30.14 -33.24 -10.68
N ALA A 166 30.30 -31.98 -11.09
CA ALA A 166 31.57 -31.26 -11.09
C ALA A 166 31.60 -30.16 -9.99
N PRO A 167 31.72 -30.53 -8.73
CA PRO A 167 31.42 -29.66 -7.60
C PRO A 167 32.42 -28.53 -7.35
N LYS A 168 33.57 -28.55 -8.02
CA LYS A 168 34.59 -27.49 -7.99
C LYS A 168 34.64 -26.67 -9.27
N ALA A 169 33.77 -26.95 -10.23
CA ALA A 169 33.79 -26.24 -11.48
C ALA A 169 33.27 -24.81 -11.27
N PHE A 170 34.14 -23.85 -11.48
CA PHE A 170 33.85 -22.43 -11.50
C PHE A 170 34.07 -21.89 -12.91
N GLU A 171 33.10 -21.24 -13.45
CA GLU A 171 33.15 -20.66 -14.79
C GLU A 171 32.56 -19.25 -14.80
N THR A 172 33.20 -18.37 -15.57
CA THR A 172 32.76 -16.99 -15.81
C THR A 172 32.27 -16.83 -17.25
N TRP A 173 31.25 -16.03 -17.45
CA TRP A 173 30.65 -15.67 -18.74
C TRP A 173 30.93 -14.22 -19.09
N ASP A 174 31.32 -13.94 -20.33
CA ASP A 174 31.70 -12.62 -20.86
C ASP A 174 30.85 -12.18 -22.07
N ASP A 175 29.63 -12.72 -22.22
CA ASP A 175 28.71 -12.54 -23.35
C ASP A 175 29.09 -13.28 -24.63
N SER A 176 30.20 -13.96 -24.62
CA SER A 176 30.70 -14.68 -25.81
C SER A 176 31.15 -16.11 -25.50
N SER A 177 31.74 -16.35 -24.35
CA SER A 177 32.33 -17.61 -23.97
C SER A 177 32.37 -17.88 -22.48
N TRP A 178 32.38 -19.14 -22.12
CA TRP A 178 32.60 -19.59 -20.74
C TRP A 178 34.10 -19.89 -20.52
N THR A 179 34.67 -19.24 -19.51
CA THR A 179 36.07 -19.42 -19.11
C THR A 179 36.13 -20.08 -17.74
N ALA A 180 36.90 -21.19 -17.63
CA ALA A 180 37.16 -21.81 -16.35
C ALA A 180 38.04 -20.90 -15.49
N GLY A 181 37.59 -20.63 -14.25
CA GLY A 181 38.30 -19.81 -13.28
C GLY A 181 38.89 -20.62 -12.12
N PRO A 182 39.49 -19.95 -11.13
CA PRO A 182 39.98 -20.58 -9.91
C PRO A 182 38.80 -21.20 -9.17
N GLY A 183 38.92 -22.47 -8.80
CA GLY A 183 37.90 -23.11 -7.96
C GLY A 183 37.79 -22.41 -6.57
N PRO A 184 36.66 -22.50 -5.90
CA PRO A 184 36.47 -21.86 -4.61
C PRO A 184 37.40 -22.40 -3.53
N ILE A 185 37.77 -21.57 -2.58
CA ILE A 185 38.58 -21.94 -1.42
C ILE A 185 37.73 -22.81 -0.48
N GLY A 186 38.24 -23.96 -0.07
CA GLY A 186 37.63 -24.82 0.96
C GLY A 186 37.31 -26.23 0.53
N PRO A 187 36.57 -27.03 1.33
CA PRO A 187 36.30 -28.42 1.04
C PRO A 187 35.60 -28.55 -0.31
N ALA A 188 36.02 -29.56 -1.04
CA ALA A 188 35.47 -29.92 -2.32
C ALA A 188 33.96 -30.12 -2.20
N ASN A 189 33.22 -29.66 -3.22
CA ASN A 189 31.83 -30.02 -3.47
C ASN A 189 30.79 -29.16 -2.73
N SER A 190 30.43 -28.01 -3.31
CA SER A 190 29.24 -27.26 -2.92
C SER A 190 28.11 -27.53 -3.90
N TYR A 191 27.08 -28.25 -3.45
CA TYR A 191 25.80 -28.36 -4.17
C TYR A 191 24.77 -27.43 -3.52
N GLY A 192 24.06 -26.62 -4.30
CA GLY A 192 22.95 -25.81 -3.81
C GLY A 192 23.38 -24.78 -2.77
N ALA A 193 24.53 -24.16 -2.96
CA ALA A 193 24.89 -22.96 -2.21
C ALA A 193 23.92 -21.81 -2.58
N GLY A 194 23.52 -21.00 -1.61
CA GLY A 194 22.90 -19.72 -1.86
C GLY A 194 23.90 -18.77 -2.53
N ALA A 195 23.44 -17.98 -3.50
CA ALA A 195 24.30 -17.13 -4.31
C ALA A 195 23.70 -15.75 -4.49
N ALA A 196 24.51 -14.69 -4.38
CA ALA A 196 24.10 -13.31 -4.57
C ALA A 196 25.27 -12.46 -5.09
N GLY A 197 24.99 -11.42 -5.87
CA GLY A 197 26.01 -10.47 -6.31
C GLY A 197 26.05 -10.20 -7.80
N THR A 198 27.18 -9.62 -8.22
CA THR A 198 27.53 -9.31 -9.61
C THR A 198 28.70 -10.17 -10.08
N SER A 199 28.99 -10.18 -11.39
CA SER A 199 30.14 -10.91 -11.96
C SER A 199 31.51 -10.51 -11.37
N THR A 200 31.61 -9.35 -10.74
CA THR A 200 32.86 -8.82 -10.14
C THR A 200 32.80 -8.70 -8.62
N ALA A 201 31.65 -8.92 -7.98
CA ALA A 201 31.49 -8.86 -6.54
C ALA A 201 30.34 -9.79 -6.11
N GLY A 202 30.66 -10.98 -5.64
CA GLY A 202 29.67 -12.00 -5.34
C GLY A 202 29.92 -12.79 -4.07
N LEU A 203 28.87 -13.45 -3.61
CA LEU A 203 28.84 -14.26 -2.40
C LEU A 203 28.24 -15.61 -2.70
N PHE A 204 28.91 -16.68 -2.25
CA PHE A 204 28.37 -18.03 -2.15
C PHE A 204 28.35 -18.46 -0.69
N ALA A 205 27.24 -19.00 -0.23
CA ALA A 205 27.07 -19.38 1.17
C ALA A 205 26.42 -20.76 1.34
N GLY A 206 26.86 -21.51 2.32
CA GLY A 206 26.36 -22.84 2.63
C GLY A 206 26.68 -23.89 1.57
N GLY A 207 25.72 -24.76 1.32
CA GLY A 207 25.80 -25.84 0.35
C GLY A 207 26.01 -27.21 0.96
N TYR A 208 25.99 -28.25 0.09
CA TYR A 208 26.25 -29.62 0.45
C TYR A 208 27.67 -30.03 0.02
N PRO A 209 28.44 -30.71 0.86
CA PRO A 209 29.62 -31.44 0.39
C PRO A 209 29.22 -32.71 -0.36
N ALA A 210 30.18 -33.42 -0.96
CA ALA A 210 29.94 -34.67 -1.71
C ALA A 210 29.32 -35.80 -0.87
N SER A 211 29.41 -35.72 0.44
CA SER A 211 28.72 -36.63 1.37
C SER A 211 27.44 -35.97 1.89
N PRO A 212 26.27 -36.62 1.83
CA PRO A 212 25.00 -36.02 2.15
C PRO A 212 24.75 -35.81 3.66
N THR A 213 25.75 -36.02 4.50
CA THR A 213 25.60 -35.97 5.97
C THR A 213 25.94 -34.59 6.59
N ASP A 214 26.72 -33.74 5.90
CA ASP A 214 27.27 -32.54 6.51
C ASP A 214 27.03 -31.29 5.64
N ASN A 215 26.00 -30.54 5.92
CA ASN A 215 25.85 -29.22 5.33
C ASN A 215 26.98 -28.28 5.77
N LEU A 216 27.27 -27.30 4.93
CA LEU A 216 28.32 -26.33 5.18
C LEU A 216 27.73 -25.03 5.73
N THR A 217 28.45 -24.42 6.66
CA THR A 217 28.24 -23.00 7.05
C THR A 217 29.15 -22.06 6.28
N ARG A 218 30.04 -22.58 5.44
CA ARG A 218 31.02 -21.83 4.68
C ARG A 218 30.39 -20.71 3.87
N ALA A 219 31.02 -19.53 3.88
CA ALA A 219 30.75 -18.50 2.90
C ALA A 219 32.06 -18.01 2.29
N VAL A 220 32.00 -17.67 1.00
CA VAL A 220 33.14 -17.13 0.26
C VAL A 220 32.69 -15.98 -0.62
N GLU A 221 33.55 -14.97 -0.68
CA GLU A 221 33.38 -13.80 -1.54
C GLU A 221 34.23 -13.95 -2.80
N TRP A 222 33.67 -13.49 -3.92
CA TRP A 222 34.30 -13.34 -5.22
C TRP A 222 34.54 -11.87 -5.53
N ASP A 223 35.78 -11.49 -5.86
CA ASP A 223 36.18 -10.10 -6.14
C ASP A 223 36.33 -9.80 -7.66
N GLY A 224 35.90 -10.71 -8.53
CA GLY A 224 36.12 -10.63 -9.98
C GLY A 224 37.37 -11.37 -10.46
N SER A 225 38.24 -11.82 -9.56
CA SER A 225 39.49 -12.53 -9.91
C SER A 225 39.81 -13.70 -8.99
N SER A 226 39.45 -13.63 -7.72
CA SER A 226 39.78 -14.60 -6.70
C SER A 226 38.71 -14.75 -5.63
N PHE A 227 38.78 -15.85 -4.89
CA PHE A 227 37.91 -16.10 -3.74
C PHE A 227 38.62 -15.78 -2.43
N SER A 228 37.89 -15.17 -1.51
CA SER A 228 38.28 -15.01 -0.11
C SER A 228 37.24 -15.62 0.83
N SER A 229 37.68 -16.12 1.98
CA SER A 229 36.76 -16.60 3.02
C SER A 229 36.16 -15.41 3.76
N THR A 230 34.89 -15.48 4.08
CA THR A 230 34.17 -14.48 4.88
C THR A 230 33.43 -15.13 6.05
N GLY A 231 32.60 -14.35 6.79
CA GLY A 231 31.81 -14.85 7.91
C GLY A 231 30.89 -16.00 7.49
N SER A 232 30.86 -17.07 8.27
CA SER A 232 30.03 -18.26 8.02
C SER A 232 28.54 -17.99 8.31
N THR A 233 27.63 -18.71 7.64
CA THR A 233 26.22 -18.75 8.03
C THR A 233 26.06 -19.34 9.43
N ASN A 234 25.06 -18.87 10.19
CA ASN A 234 24.79 -19.38 11.53
C ASN A 234 24.25 -20.81 11.54
N THR A 235 23.54 -21.19 10.47
CA THR A 235 22.97 -22.52 10.33
C THR A 235 23.48 -23.19 9.07
N ALA A 236 24.03 -24.40 9.20
CA ALA A 236 24.49 -25.21 8.07
C ALA A 236 23.32 -25.66 7.21
N ARG A 237 23.23 -25.14 5.98
CA ARG A 237 22.14 -25.43 5.04
C ARG A 237 22.66 -25.56 3.61
N GLY A 238 21.98 -26.42 2.85
CA GLY A 238 22.15 -26.50 1.39
C GLY A 238 20.82 -26.32 0.67
N TYR A 239 20.85 -26.17 -0.66
CA TYR A 239 19.68 -25.93 -1.51
C TYR A 239 18.90 -24.68 -1.10
N MET A 240 19.63 -23.63 -0.71
CA MET A 240 19.11 -22.34 -0.32
C MET A 240 18.83 -21.47 -1.53
N GLY A 241 17.88 -20.54 -1.40
CA GLY A 241 17.79 -19.35 -2.23
C GLY A 241 18.72 -18.25 -1.72
N GLY A 242 19.26 -17.45 -2.64
CA GLY A 242 20.05 -16.27 -2.31
C GLY A 242 19.71 -15.12 -3.24
N PHE A 243 19.74 -13.88 -2.72
CA PHE A 243 19.51 -12.66 -3.49
C PHE A 243 20.18 -11.46 -2.82
N GLY A 244 20.28 -10.34 -3.56
CA GLY A 244 20.99 -9.14 -3.12
C GLY A 244 22.36 -9.00 -3.77
N VAL A 245 23.26 -8.27 -3.11
CA VAL A 245 24.63 -8.01 -3.54
C VAL A 245 25.64 -8.54 -2.51
N GLN A 246 26.93 -8.59 -2.88
CA GLN A 246 27.98 -9.12 -1.99
C GLN A 246 27.99 -8.47 -0.60
N THR A 247 27.81 -7.16 -0.51
CA THR A 247 27.83 -6.40 0.75
C THR A 247 26.49 -6.33 1.49
N ALA A 248 25.42 -6.88 0.87
CA ALA A 248 24.08 -6.92 1.47
C ALA A 248 23.26 -8.03 0.80
N ALA A 249 23.28 -9.24 1.36
CA ALA A 249 22.63 -10.41 0.80
C ALA A 249 21.66 -11.07 1.78
N VAL A 250 20.68 -11.78 1.24
CA VAL A 250 19.72 -12.60 1.99
C VAL A 250 19.81 -14.04 1.53
N MET A 251 19.97 -14.97 2.48
CA MET A 251 19.97 -16.41 2.27
C MET A 251 18.75 -17.01 2.96
N CYS A 252 17.86 -17.62 2.19
CA CYS A 252 16.58 -18.10 2.70
C CYS A 252 16.34 -19.58 2.39
N ALA A 253 15.43 -20.21 3.10
CA ALA A 253 15.02 -21.60 2.91
C ALA A 253 16.20 -22.58 3.07
N GLY A 254 16.16 -23.68 2.33
CA GLY A 254 17.21 -24.68 2.30
C GLY A 254 16.91 -25.88 3.19
N LYS A 255 17.85 -26.80 3.24
CA LYS A 255 17.74 -28.04 3.99
C LYS A 255 18.90 -28.19 4.97
N THR A 256 18.61 -28.59 6.20
CA THR A 256 19.62 -28.82 7.26
C THR A 256 20.04 -30.30 7.27
N GLY A 257 21.14 -30.65 6.59
CA GLY A 257 21.67 -32.01 6.57
C GLY A 257 20.66 -33.09 6.13
N PRO A 258 20.64 -34.26 6.78
CA PRO A 258 19.58 -35.25 6.57
C PRO A 258 18.21 -34.82 7.15
N GLY A 259 18.16 -33.65 7.81
CA GLY A 259 16.98 -33.09 8.46
C GLY A 259 15.94 -32.47 7.52
N PRO A 260 14.95 -31.79 8.08
CA PRO A 260 13.86 -31.17 7.33
C PRO A 260 14.30 -29.96 6.52
N ASN A 261 13.44 -29.52 5.62
CA ASN A 261 13.53 -28.19 5.01
C ASN A 261 13.41 -27.10 6.08
N SER A 262 13.90 -25.91 5.77
CA SER A 262 14.01 -24.79 6.69
C SER A 262 13.14 -23.61 6.27
N THR A 263 12.63 -22.89 7.25
CA THR A 263 12.00 -21.57 7.10
C THR A 263 12.99 -20.43 7.34
N ALA A 264 14.22 -20.73 7.77
CA ALA A 264 15.17 -19.74 8.25
C ALA A 264 15.64 -18.79 7.15
N THR A 265 15.82 -17.54 7.55
CA THR A 265 16.44 -16.47 6.76
C THR A 265 17.67 -15.96 7.51
N GLU A 266 18.73 -15.71 6.79
CA GLU A 266 19.94 -15.06 7.30
C GLU A 266 20.32 -13.90 6.38
N THR A 267 20.68 -12.77 6.94
CA THR A 267 21.13 -11.57 6.22
C THR A 267 22.64 -11.42 6.38
N TYR A 268 23.30 -10.98 5.32
CA TYR A 268 24.74 -10.73 5.24
C TYR A 268 25.02 -9.24 5.05
N ASP A 269 25.92 -8.68 5.85
CA ASP A 269 26.25 -7.25 5.90
C ASP A 269 27.57 -6.88 5.18
N GLY A 270 28.18 -7.80 4.42
CA GLY A 270 29.50 -7.67 3.80
C GLY A 270 30.63 -8.20 4.68
N SER A 271 30.33 -8.73 5.87
CA SER A 271 31.35 -9.29 6.77
C SER A 271 30.87 -10.50 7.56
N SER A 272 29.60 -10.51 7.96
CA SER A 272 29.02 -11.53 8.84
C SER A 272 27.54 -11.81 8.51
N PHE A 273 27.10 -13.02 8.91
CA PHE A 273 25.69 -13.38 8.83
C PHE A 273 24.97 -13.13 10.15
N THR A 274 23.79 -12.60 10.04
CA THR A 274 22.84 -12.43 11.15
C THR A 274 21.58 -13.24 10.87
N THR A 275 21.12 -14.03 11.85
CA THR A 275 19.83 -14.71 11.74
C THR A 275 18.70 -13.69 11.78
N SER A 276 17.91 -13.63 10.71
CA SER A 276 16.74 -12.78 10.63
C SER A 276 15.60 -13.32 11.49
N PRO A 277 14.83 -12.45 12.18
CA PRO A 277 13.59 -12.86 12.83
C PRO A 277 12.49 -13.21 11.82
N ALA A 278 12.61 -12.75 10.58
CA ALA A 278 11.68 -13.08 9.49
C ALA A 278 11.93 -14.50 8.98
N THR A 279 10.92 -15.34 9.06
CA THR A 279 10.94 -16.71 8.55
C THR A 279 9.92 -16.89 7.44
N LEU A 280 10.23 -17.73 6.46
CA LEU A 280 9.22 -18.15 5.48
C LEU A 280 8.02 -18.79 6.19
N GLY A 281 6.83 -18.61 5.63
CA GLY A 281 5.61 -19.26 6.12
C GLY A 281 5.64 -20.77 5.97
N THR A 282 6.39 -21.28 4.99
CA THR A 282 6.54 -22.71 4.71
C THR A 282 8.00 -23.12 4.66
N ALA A 283 8.34 -24.29 5.23
CA ALA A 283 9.69 -24.85 5.17
C ALA A 283 10.00 -25.36 3.76
N LEU A 284 10.94 -24.71 3.08
CA LEU A 284 11.21 -24.86 1.64
C LEU A 284 12.67 -25.19 1.36
N ALA A 285 12.94 -25.91 0.26
CA ALA A 285 14.28 -26.16 -0.29
C ALA A 285 14.20 -26.43 -1.80
N TYR A 286 15.33 -26.41 -2.50
CA TYR A 286 15.44 -26.76 -3.93
C TYR A 286 14.66 -25.83 -4.86
N GLY A 287 14.65 -24.52 -4.65
CA GLY A 287 14.00 -23.55 -5.52
C GLY A 287 14.87 -22.35 -5.80
N GLY A 288 14.30 -21.37 -6.48
CA GLY A 288 14.95 -20.13 -6.85
C GLY A 288 14.51 -18.96 -5.96
N ALA A 289 15.43 -18.03 -5.75
CA ALA A 289 15.12 -16.75 -5.15
C ALA A 289 15.85 -15.65 -5.94
N CYS A 290 15.23 -14.46 -6.01
CA CYS A 290 15.78 -13.30 -6.69
C CYS A 290 15.33 -12.01 -6.00
N GLY A 291 16.01 -10.90 -6.25
CA GLY A 291 15.66 -9.61 -5.68
C GLY A 291 16.86 -8.81 -5.17
N THR A 292 16.54 -7.77 -4.42
CA THR A 292 17.49 -6.95 -3.67
C THR A 292 17.51 -7.37 -2.20
N SER A 293 18.48 -6.91 -1.42
CA SER A 293 18.54 -7.16 0.03
C SER A 293 17.33 -6.65 0.83
N SER A 294 16.53 -5.76 0.23
CA SER A 294 15.31 -5.21 0.85
C SER A 294 14.00 -5.72 0.25
N ALA A 295 14.04 -6.35 -0.93
CA ALA A 295 12.84 -6.84 -1.63
C ALA A 295 13.17 -8.09 -2.45
N GLY A 296 12.72 -9.25 -1.99
CA GLY A 296 13.02 -10.56 -2.58
C GLY A 296 11.79 -11.39 -2.92
N LEU A 297 11.94 -12.29 -3.88
CA LEU A 297 10.95 -13.30 -4.27
C LEU A 297 11.57 -14.69 -4.11
N ALA A 298 10.88 -15.59 -3.43
CA ALA A 298 11.23 -17.01 -3.31
C ALA A 298 10.12 -17.87 -3.92
N ALA A 299 10.44 -18.70 -4.92
CA ALA A 299 9.45 -19.48 -5.63
C ALA A 299 10.04 -20.77 -6.28
N GLY A 300 9.16 -21.70 -6.66
CA GLY A 300 9.57 -22.96 -7.30
C GLY A 300 10.32 -23.92 -6.39
N PHE A 301 10.21 -23.75 -5.10
CA PHE A 301 10.78 -24.62 -4.09
C PHE A 301 9.96 -25.90 -3.89
N SER A 302 10.50 -26.83 -3.13
CA SER A 302 9.86 -28.07 -2.69
C SER A 302 9.68 -28.05 -1.17
N GLU A 303 8.50 -28.39 -0.67
CA GLU A 303 8.29 -28.62 0.75
C GLU A 303 8.99 -29.89 1.21
N HIS A 304 8.49 -31.03 0.83
CA HIS A 304 9.09 -32.35 1.05
C HIS A 304 8.73 -33.24 -0.14
N PRO A 305 9.66 -33.97 -0.77
CA PRO A 305 9.26 -34.90 -1.83
C PRO A 305 8.18 -35.88 -1.36
N PRO A 306 7.08 -36.08 -2.14
CA PRO A 306 6.88 -35.69 -3.54
C PRO A 306 6.06 -34.42 -3.78
N SER A 307 6.00 -33.44 -2.88
CA SER A 307 5.19 -32.22 -3.04
C SER A 307 5.67 -31.35 -4.21
N TYR A 308 4.71 -30.78 -4.93
CA TYR A 308 4.89 -29.82 -6.04
C TYR A 308 4.05 -28.59 -5.76
N PRO A 309 4.50 -27.69 -4.86
CA PRO A 309 3.72 -26.52 -4.50
C PRO A 309 3.73 -25.49 -5.64
N SER A 310 2.68 -24.67 -5.69
CA SER A 310 2.64 -23.43 -6.47
C SER A 310 3.04 -22.21 -5.66
N LEU A 311 3.55 -22.39 -4.46
CA LEU A 311 3.85 -21.33 -3.50
C LEU A 311 4.92 -20.37 -4.01
N SER A 312 4.72 -19.10 -3.76
CA SER A 312 5.76 -18.08 -3.74
C SER A 312 5.62 -17.26 -2.47
N GLU A 313 6.72 -16.71 -2.02
CA GLU A 313 6.78 -15.83 -0.85
C GLU A 313 7.63 -14.60 -1.17
N GLU A 314 7.22 -13.46 -0.67
CA GLU A 314 7.89 -12.18 -0.85
C GLU A 314 8.56 -11.73 0.44
N TYR A 315 9.84 -11.39 0.34
CA TYR A 315 10.63 -10.81 1.43
C TYR A 315 10.64 -9.29 1.30
N ASN A 316 10.34 -8.61 2.40
CA ASN A 316 10.47 -7.17 2.50
C ASN A 316 11.26 -6.80 3.75
N SER A 317 12.21 -5.88 3.59
CA SER A 317 12.96 -5.27 4.68
C SER A 317 12.84 -3.76 4.55
N SER A 318 12.26 -3.12 5.56
CA SER A 318 12.00 -1.68 5.54
C SER A 318 12.32 -1.03 6.88
N ALA A 319 12.97 0.12 6.82
CA ALA A 319 13.12 1.01 7.97
C ALA A 319 11.81 1.70 8.36
N THR A 320 10.78 1.62 7.52
CA THR A 320 9.51 2.28 7.73
C THR A 320 8.39 1.30 8.12
N VAL A 321 7.50 1.78 8.96
CA VAL A 321 6.25 1.09 9.33
C VAL A 321 5.10 1.78 8.62
N ILE A 322 4.30 1.00 7.90
CA ILE A 322 3.05 1.47 7.32
C ILE A 322 1.93 1.16 8.30
N THR A 323 1.26 2.20 8.77
CA THR A 323 0.01 2.06 9.52
C THR A 323 -1.13 2.24 8.52
N ALA A 324 -1.87 1.16 8.28
CA ALA A 324 -2.96 1.17 7.31
C ALA A 324 -4.04 2.20 7.69
N ALA A 325 -4.67 2.77 6.67
CA ALA A 325 -5.85 3.61 6.87
C ALA A 325 -6.94 2.85 7.63
N ALA A 326 -7.62 3.52 8.55
CA ALA A 326 -8.62 2.88 9.40
C ALA A 326 -9.77 3.82 9.78
N TRP A 327 -10.93 3.23 10.05
CA TRP A 327 -12.02 3.86 10.79
C TRP A 327 -11.98 3.42 12.25
N SER A 328 -12.15 4.37 13.16
CA SER A 328 -12.26 4.11 14.59
C SER A 328 -13.53 4.75 15.15
N SER A 329 -14.23 4.05 16.02
CA SER A 329 -15.36 4.62 16.74
C SER A 329 -14.89 5.72 17.70
N SER A 330 -15.65 6.79 17.79
CA SER A 330 -15.42 7.90 18.70
C SER A 330 -16.67 8.23 19.51
N GLY A 331 -16.66 9.31 20.30
CA GLY A 331 -17.79 9.70 21.15
C GLY A 331 -19.07 9.91 20.33
N ASN A 332 -20.15 9.29 20.75
CA ASN A 332 -21.43 9.39 20.07
C ASN A 332 -22.07 10.77 20.24
N VAL A 333 -22.79 11.22 19.20
CA VAL A 333 -23.66 12.40 19.28
C VAL A 333 -24.74 12.16 20.35
N PRO A 334 -25.07 13.13 21.22
CA PRO A 334 -26.07 12.94 22.27
C PRO A 334 -27.47 12.53 21.76
N VAL A 335 -27.79 12.82 20.51
CA VAL A 335 -29.09 12.53 19.89
C VAL A 335 -28.92 11.89 18.53
N SER A 336 -29.74 10.88 18.22
CA SER A 336 -29.81 10.27 16.88
C SER A 336 -30.56 11.20 15.92
N ILE A 337 -29.84 11.86 15.02
CA ILE A 337 -30.36 12.83 14.05
C ILE A 337 -29.73 12.65 12.67
N ARG A 338 -30.35 13.26 11.66
CA ARG A 338 -29.84 13.28 10.28
C ARG A 338 -30.15 14.60 9.58
N GLY A 339 -29.39 14.96 8.57
CA GLY A 339 -29.73 15.99 7.60
C GLY A 339 -29.65 17.44 8.10
N GLY A 340 -28.69 17.77 8.94
CA GLY A 340 -28.31 19.14 9.25
C GLY A 340 -27.10 19.62 8.47
N GLY A 341 -26.53 20.75 8.85
CA GLY A 341 -25.24 21.24 8.36
C GLY A 341 -24.11 20.87 9.30
N SER A 342 -22.90 20.77 8.77
CA SER A 342 -21.69 20.49 9.54
C SER A 342 -20.45 21.14 8.94
N GLY A 343 -19.42 21.25 9.76
CA GLY A 343 -18.09 21.72 9.38
C GLY A 343 -17.05 21.37 10.43
N GLY A 344 -15.80 21.71 10.16
CA GLY A 344 -14.71 21.48 11.09
C GLY A 344 -13.82 20.29 10.71
N THR A 345 -12.89 19.99 11.60
CA THR A 345 -11.89 18.95 11.48
C THR A 345 -12.23 17.75 12.37
N LYS A 346 -11.44 16.67 12.26
CA LYS A 346 -11.48 15.51 13.15
C LYS A 346 -11.33 15.87 14.65
N THR A 347 -10.68 16.97 14.97
CA THR A 347 -10.40 17.38 16.36
C THR A 347 -11.19 18.62 16.82
N SER A 348 -11.93 19.27 15.94
CA SER A 348 -12.72 20.46 16.28
C SER A 348 -13.78 20.68 15.22
N ALA A 349 -15.02 20.31 15.51
CA ALA A 349 -16.10 20.35 14.53
C ALA A 349 -17.41 20.82 15.16
N TRP A 350 -18.36 21.15 14.30
CA TRP A 350 -19.73 21.48 14.65
C TRP A 350 -20.72 20.73 13.76
N MET A 351 -21.88 20.48 14.30
CA MET A 351 -23.07 20.06 13.56
C MET A 351 -24.30 20.74 14.11
N SER A 352 -25.25 21.10 13.24
CA SER A 352 -26.42 21.82 13.67
C SER A 352 -27.65 21.50 12.83
N GLY A 353 -28.84 21.58 13.48
CA GLY A 353 -30.12 21.25 12.90
C GLY A 353 -30.30 19.74 12.66
N GLY A 354 -31.18 19.39 11.76
CA GLY A 354 -31.46 17.99 11.38
C GLY A 354 -32.86 17.52 11.78
N LEU A 355 -33.10 16.24 11.56
CA LEU A 355 -34.38 15.56 11.77
C LEU A 355 -34.24 14.39 12.74
N LYS A 356 -35.07 14.34 13.77
CA LYS A 356 -35.22 13.20 14.67
C LYS A 356 -36.30 12.25 14.15
N ASN A 357 -36.12 10.92 14.29
CA ASN A 357 -37.06 9.95 13.77
C ASN A 357 -38.33 9.74 14.59
N SER A 358 -38.27 9.91 15.92
CA SER A 358 -39.44 9.63 16.78
C SER A 358 -39.49 10.57 17.99
N PRO A 359 -40.48 11.45 18.10
CA PRO A 359 -41.37 11.87 17.00
C PRO A 359 -40.58 12.55 15.89
N THR A 360 -41.04 12.46 14.63
CA THR A 360 -40.44 13.15 13.49
C THR A 360 -40.53 14.64 13.71
N THR A 361 -39.44 15.26 14.09
CA THR A 361 -39.35 16.69 14.40
C THR A 361 -38.06 17.28 13.89
N ASP A 362 -38.19 18.41 13.20
CA ASP A 362 -37.06 19.24 12.84
C ASP A 362 -36.40 19.79 14.11
N ARG A 363 -35.09 19.94 14.08
CA ARG A 363 -34.27 20.37 15.20
C ARG A 363 -33.51 21.65 14.88
N ASN A 364 -33.13 22.34 15.94
CA ASN A 364 -32.25 23.52 15.91
C ASN A 364 -31.00 23.30 16.78
N ASP A 365 -30.85 22.12 17.40
CA ASP A 365 -29.72 21.83 18.28
C ASP A 365 -28.38 21.98 17.55
N THR A 366 -27.41 22.51 18.26
CA THR A 366 -26.00 22.53 17.84
C THR A 366 -25.17 21.64 18.76
N TYR A 367 -24.26 20.89 18.17
CA TYR A 367 -23.28 20.07 18.89
C TYR A 367 -21.89 20.41 18.42
N LEU A 368 -20.96 20.46 19.37
CA LEU A 368 -19.54 20.74 19.15
C LEU A 368 -18.71 19.51 19.48
N TYR A 369 -17.77 19.18 18.62
CA TYR A 369 -16.86 18.03 18.74
C TYR A 369 -15.45 18.48 19.07
N ASP A 370 -14.83 17.86 20.09
CA ASP A 370 -13.47 18.17 20.55
C ASP A 370 -12.40 17.13 20.12
N GLY A 371 -12.76 16.16 19.29
CA GLY A 371 -11.91 15.04 18.89
C GLY A 371 -12.16 13.76 19.73
N THR A 372 -13.01 13.84 20.76
CA THR A 372 -13.31 12.69 21.62
C THR A 372 -14.78 12.60 21.98
N SER A 373 -15.45 13.74 22.14
CA SER A 373 -16.83 13.82 22.61
C SER A 373 -17.60 14.97 21.99
N TRP A 374 -18.93 14.83 21.99
CA TRP A 374 -19.86 15.87 21.55
C TRP A 374 -20.49 16.56 22.75
N THR A 375 -20.47 17.90 22.75
CA THR A 375 -21.10 18.73 23.75
C THR A 375 -22.16 19.63 23.10
N ALA A 376 -23.23 19.94 23.82
CA ALA A 376 -24.24 20.87 23.32
C ALA A 376 -23.67 22.28 23.26
N GLY A 377 -23.88 22.94 22.11
CA GLY A 377 -23.66 24.38 21.90
C GLY A 377 -24.94 25.17 21.94
N ASN A 378 -24.89 26.46 21.61
CA ASN A 378 -26.09 27.28 21.48
C ASN A 378 -26.84 26.98 20.18
N ASP A 379 -28.14 26.85 20.28
CA ASP A 379 -28.99 26.39 19.20
C ASP A 379 -29.17 27.44 18.09
N LEU A 380 -29.51 26.95 16.88
CA LEU A 380 -29.98 27.81 15.79
C LEU A 380 -31.27 28.56 16.20
N PRO A 381 -31.47 29.76 15.68
CA PRO A 381 -32.72 30.52 15.92
C PRO A 381 -33.97 29.80 15.44
N ASN A 382 -33.88 28.94 14.44
CA ASN A 382 -35.00 28.21 13.86
C ASN A 382 -34.64 26.73 13.65
N ASN A 383 -35.66 25.86 13.64
CA ASN A 383 -35.48 24.46 13.22
C ASN A 383 -35.06 24.40 11.75
N TYR A 384 -34.12 23.51 11.46
CA TYR A 384 -33.46 23.49 10.18
C TYR A 384 -33.13 22.05 9.72
N PHE A 385 -33.48 21.68 8.47
CA PHE A 385 -33.28 20.35 7.92
C PHE A 385 -32.77 20.43 6.48
N ILE A 386 -31.83 19.56 6.13
CA ILE A 386 -31.22 19.46 4.79
C ILE A 386 -30.50 20.76 4.35
N GLY A 387 -29.72 21.36 5.21
CA GLY A 387 -28.89 22.52 4.90
C GLY A 387 -27.48 22.15 4.39
N GLY A 388 -26.84 23.08 3.68
CA GLY A 388 -25.41 23.07 3.42
C GLY A 388 -24.63 23.65 4.58
N GLY A 389 -23.40 23.16 4.82
CA GLY A 389 -22.54 23.72 5.85
C GLY A 389 -21.06 23.54 5.49
N THR A 390 -20.23 24.45 6.03
CA THR A 390 -18.75 24.38 5.92
C THR A 390 -18.09 25.25 7.01
N GLY A 391 -16.78 25.19 7.08
CA GLY A 391 -15.98 26.06 7.96
C GLY A 391 -15.65 25.45 9.31
N PRO A 392 -14.62 25.99 10.00
CA PRO A 392 -14.16 25.50 11.29
C PRO A 392 -15.19 25.72 12.41
N ALA A 393 -15.04 25.04 13.54
CA ALA A 393 -15.91 25.18 14.70
C ALA A 393 -15.94 26.60 15.32
N THR A 394 -15.01 27.46 14.95
CA THR A 394 -14.93 28.85 15.39
C THR A 394 -15.43 29.86 14.36
N ALA A 395 -15.75 29.42 13.14
CA ALA A 395 -16.24 30.27 12.04
C ALA A 395 -17.06 29.43 11.04
N GLY A 396 -18.09 28.75 11.54
CA GLY A 396 -18.98 27.91 10.76
C GLY A 396 -19.98 28.71 9.93
N LEU A 397 -20.35 28.19 8.77
CA LEU A 397 -21.39 28.76 7.91
C LEU A 397 -22.44 27.70 7.57
N LEU A 398 -23.70 28.04 7.70
CA LEU A 398 -24.83 27.19 7.37
C LEU A 398 -25.84 27.97 6.49
N TRP A 399 -26.33 27.31 5.45
CA TRP A 399 -27.26 27.93 4.49
C TRP A 399 -28.20 26.91 3.87
N ASP A 400 -29.25 27.41 3.20
CA ASP A 400 -30.23 26.58 2.48
C ASP A 400 -31.01 25.62 3.40
N GLY A 401 -31.74 24.69 2.85
CA GLY A 401 -32.48 23.67 3.57
C GLY A 401 -33.98 23.94 3.66
N ILE A 402 -34.63 23.25 4.57
CA ILE A 402 -36.07 23.36 4.85
C ILE A 402 -36.24 23.82 6.29
N VAL A 403 -37.04 24.86 6.48
CA VAL A 403 -37.44 25.32 7.83
C VAL A 403 -38.75 24.67 8.26
N SER A 404 -39.03 24.69 9.56
CA SER A 404 -40.27 24.16 10.12
C SER A 404 -41.49 24.79 9.44
N GLY A 405 -42.38 23.95 8.90
CA GLY A 405 -43.50 24.39 8.07
C GLY A 405 -43.35 24.12 6.57
N GLY A 406 -42.20 23.56 6.11
CA GLY A 406 -41.98 23.07 4.76
C GLY A 406 -41.54 24.12 3.73
N GLY A 407 -41.21 25.33 4.15
CA GLY A 407 -40.70 26.38 3.26
C GLY A 407 -39.17 26.33 3.09
N PRO A 408 -38.64 27.00 2.02
CA PRO A 408 -37.21 27.09 1.81
C PRO A 408 -36.52 27.91 2.90
N GLY A 409 -35.38 27.43 3.39
CA GLY A 409 -34.47 28.17 4.27
C GLY A 409 -33.68 29.18 3.46
N THR A 410 -34.05 30.45 3.52
CA THR A 410 -33.34 31.50 2.77
C THR A 410 -32.36 32.30 3.62
N THR A 411 -32.15 31.90 4.87
CA THR A 411 -31.21 32.58 5.75
C THR A 411 -29.88 31.88 5.80
N THR A 412 -28.81 32.61 5.61
CA THR A 412 -27.45 32.17 5.92
C THR A 412 -27.19 32.46 7.40
N TYR A 413 -26.64 31.49 8.12
CA TYR A 413 -26.24 31.62 9.52
C TYR A 413 -24.74 31.51 9.66
N GLU A 414 -24.14 32.39 10.42
CA GLU A 414 -22.74 32.37 10.81
C GLU A 414 -22.58 31.97 12.27
N PHE A 415 -21.62 31.07 12.54
CA PHE A 415 -21.29 30.58 13.87
C PHE A 415 -19.93 31.11 14.31
N ASP A 416 -19.89 31.83 15.45
CA ASP A 416 -18.65 32.41 15.99
C ASP A 416 -17.88 31.46 16.96
N GLY A 417 -18.29 30.21 17.06
CA GLY A 417 -17.80 29.24 18.03
C GLY A 417 -18.66 29.15 19.28
N THR A 418 -19.63 30.03 19.42
CA THR A 418 -20.56 30.11 20.58
C THR A 418 -22.00 30.31 20.13
N ASN A 419 -22.23 31.29 19.27
CA ASN A 419 -23.57 31.73 18.87
C ASN A 419 -23.76 31.72 17.37
N TRP A 420 -25.00 31.51 16.95
CA TRP A 420 -25.46 31.68 15.58
C TRP A 420 -26.02 33.06 15.32
N THR A 421 -25.57 33.72 14.27
CA THR A 421 -26.05 35.03 13.82
C THR A 421 -26.55 34.91 12.39
N ALA A 422 -27.74 35.47 12.14
CA ALA A 422 -28.25 35.61 10.77
C ALA A 422 -27.41 36.63 10.00
N ALA A 423 -26.93 36.21 8.83
CA ALA A 423 -26.12 37.03 7.92
C ALA A 423 -26.94 37.43 6.69
N SER A 424 -26.56 37.00 5.50
CA SER A 424 -27.20 37.35 4.24
C SER A 424 -28.35 36.40 3.85
N THR A 425 -29.15 36.83 2.90
CA THR A 425 -30.17 35.98 2.30
C THR A 425 -29.55 35.03 1.32
N TYR A 426 -29.77 33.71 1.51
CA TYR A 426 -29.43 32.69 0.56
C TYR A 426 -30.44 32.69 -0.61
N PRO A 427 -29.97 32.77 -1.87
CA PRO A 427 -30.89 32.82 -3.01
C PRO A 427 -31.36 31.40 -3.36
N ALA A 428 -32.38 30.89 -2.68
CA ALA A 428 -32.97 29.58 -2.87
C ALA A 428 -33.44 29.33 -4.32
N ILE A 429 -33.41 28.06 -4.76
CA ILE A 429 -33.95 27.63 -6.06
C ILE A 429 -35.32 26.99 -5.81
N GLY A 430 -36.37 27.61 -6.38
CA GLY A 430 -37.72 27.05 -6.34
C GLY A 430 -38.45 27.12 -4.98
N PRO A 431 -39.72 26.69 -4.93
CA PRO A 431 -40.59 26.84 -3.76
C PRO A 431 -40.25 25.94 -2.58
N ASN A 432 -39.44 24.91 -2.79
CA ASN A 432 -39.01 23.93 -1.75
C ASN A 432 -37.53 24.08 -1.38
N GLY A 433 -36.88 25.18 -1.75
CA GLY A 433 -35.45 25.37 -1.54
C GLY A 433 -34.56 24.52 -2.47
N SER A 434 -33.26 24.67 -2.37
CA SER A 434 -32.28 23.87 -3.15
C SER A 434 -31.99 22.54 -2.47
N GLN A 435 -33.01 21.71 -2.27
CA GLN A 435 -32.83 20.42 -1.58
C GLN A 435 -31.70 19.63 -2.20
N GLY A 436 -30.78 19.12 -1.39
CA GLY A 436 -29.66 18.32 -1.86
C GLY A 436 -28.50 19.13 -2.45
N SER A 437 -28.44 20.47 -2.25
CA SER A 437 -27.21 21.22 -2.54
C SER A 437 -26.07 20.74 -1.65
N THR A 438 -24.84 20.74 -2.16
CA THR A 438 -23.65 20.42 -1.38
C THR A 438 -22.82 21.68 -1.14
N GLY A 439 -22.06 21.66 -0.06
CA GLY A 439 -21.18 22.77 0.33
C GLY A 439 -19.71 22.43 0.22
N ALA A 440 -18.91 23.44 -0.11
CA ALA A 440 -17.46 23.43 -0.06
C ALA A 440 -16.97 24.80 0.43
N GLY A 441 -15.68 24.95 0.66
CA GLY A 441 -15.06 26.20 1.08
C GLY A 441 -14.52 26.20 2.50
N VAL A 442 -13.96 27.32 2.91
CA VAL A 442 -13.22 27.45 4.16
C VAL A 442 -14.04 28.11 5.30
N GLY A 443 -15.30 28.39 5.08
CA GLY A 443 -16.21 28.98 6.10
C GLY A 443 -16.74 30.34 5.75
N GLN A 444 -16.89 31.20 6.75
CA GLN A 444 -17.62 32.48 6.66
C GLN A 444 -17.12 33.46 5.60
N THR A 445 -15.86 33.40 5.20
CA THR A 445 -15.27 34.33 4.23
C THR A 445 -15.19 33.82 2.81
N ALA A 446 -15.37 32.50 2.62
CA ALA A 446 -15.28 31.87 1.31
C ALA A 446 -15.96 30.51 1.35
N ALA A 447 -17.21 30.45 0.94
CA ALA A 447 -17.98 29.23 0.81
C ALA A 447 -18.64 29.13 -0.56
N VAL A 448 -18.97 27.92 -0.96
CA VAL A 448 -19.64 27.62 -2.23
C VAL A 448 -20.81 26.70 -1.98
N SER A 449 -21.94 26.98 -2.59
CA SER A 449 -23.09 26.08 -2.67
C SER A 449 -23.30 25.63 -4.11
N MET A 450 -23.47 24.35 -4.30
CA MET A 450 -23.50 23.72 -5.63
C MET A 450 -24.65 22.73 -5.77
N GLY A 451 -25.24 22.69 -6.96
CA GLY A 451 -26.25 21.70 -7.31
C GLY A 451 -27.57 21.87 -6.57
N GLY A 452 -28.17 20.74 -6.25
CA GLY A 452 -29.48 20.67 -5.62
C GLY A 452 -30.62 20.40 -6.63
N THR A 453 -31.85 20.26 -6.12
CA THR A 453 -33.05 20.08 -6.95
C THR A 453 -33.42 21.40 -7.59
N GLY A 454 -33.58 21.43 -8.91
CA GLY A 454 -33.94 22.63 -9.67
C GLY A 454 -35.45 22.96 -9.65
N ASP A 455 -35.80 24.04 -10.33
CA ASP A 455 -37.20 24.44 -10.57
C ASP A 455 -37.45 24.50 -12.09
N PRO A 456 -38.44 23.77 -12.65
CA PRO A 456 -39.33 22.87 -11.93
C PRO A 456 -38.66 21.52 -11.56
N PRO A 457 -39.04 20.89 -10.43
CA PRO A 457 -38.67 19.51 -10.14
C PRO A 457 -39.18 18.56 -11.25
N PRO A 458 -38.47 17.43 -11.56
CA PRO A 458 -37.33 16.85 -10.85
C PRO A 458 -35.95 17.26 -11.41
N ALA A 459 -35.82 18.33 -12.16
CA ALA A 459 -34.55 18.70 -12.76
C ALA A 459 -33.46 19.01 -11.68
N GLN A 460 -32.25 18.51 -11.88
CA GLN A 460 -31.11 18.82 -11.04
C GLN A 460 -30.44 20.11 -11.51
N SER A 461 -30.03 20.93 -10.56
CA SER A 461 -29.41 22.23 -10.83
C SER A 461 -27.92 22.07 -11.14
N ALA A 462 -27.45 22.80 -12.12
CA ALA A 462 -26.01 22.98 -12.39
C ALA A 462 -25.45 24.25 -11.72
N ARG A 463 -26.25 24.91 -10.92
CA ARG A 463 -25.90 26.18 -10.29
C ARG A 463 -24.73 26.03 -9.33
N MET A 464 -23.87 27.05 -9.35
CA MET A 464 -22.84 27.29 -8.37
C MET A 464 -22.97 28.75 -7.92
N ILE A 465 -22.95 28.98 -6.61
CA ILE A 465 -22.93 30.32 -6.01
C ILE A 465 -21.87 30.37 -4.93
N ALA A 466 -21.17 31.48 -4.87
CA ALA A 466 -20.11 31.74 -3.91
C ALA A 466 -20.50 32.77 -2.88
N TYR A 467 -20.09 32.54 -1.63
CA TYR A 467 -20.24 33.49 -0.50
C TYR A 467 -18.90 34.16 -0.22
N ASP A 468 -18.93 35.50 -0.09
CA ASP A 468 -17.75 36.35 0.10
C ASP A 468 -17.56 36.85 1.54
N GLY A 469 -18.39 36.39 2.46
CA GLY A 469 -18.48 36.92 3.84
C GLY A 469 -19.58 37.97 4.05
N SER A 470 -20.29 38.33 2.98
CA SER A 470 -21.36 39.32 3.08
C SER A 470 -22.56 39.00 2.19
N SER A 471 -22.33 38.39 1.05
CA SER A 471 -23.36 38.14 0.03
C SER A 471 -23.06 36.87 -0.80
N TRP A 472 -24.13 36.32 -1.36
CA TRP A 472 -24.06 35.21 -2.33
C TRP A 472 -24.11 35.76 -3.76
N THR A 473 -23.15 35.37 -4.57
CA THR A 473 -23.04 35.72 -5.99
C THR A 473 -22.99 34.51 -6.87
N ALA A 474 -23.51 34.59 -8.10
CA ALA A 474 -23.40 33.53 -9.07
C ALA A 474 -21.94 33.32 -9.49
N ASP A 475 -21.55 32.08 -9.59
CA ASP A 475 -20.23 31.66 -10.08
C ASP A 475 -20.36 30.69 -11.29
N THR A 476 -19.27 30.18 -11.80
CA THR A 476 -19.23 29.32 -13.00
C THR A 476 -20.00 28.01 -12.79
N SER A 477 -21.14 27.89 -13.46
CA SER A 477 -22.02 26.72 -13.34
C SER A 477 -21.32 25.44 -13.70
N MET A 478 -21.69 24.36 -13.03
CA MET A 478 -21.21 23.00 -13.33
C MET A 478 -21.65 22.57 -14.74
N PRO A 479 -20.87 21.74 -15.44
CA PRO A 479 -21.24 21.21 -16.76
C PRO A 479 -22.54 20.37 -16.78
N THR A 480 -22.92 19.81 -15.64
CA THR A 480 -24.11 18.95 -15.49
C THR A 480 -24.78 19.22 -14.16
N GLY A 481 -26.11 19.33 -14.15
CA GLY A 481 -26.90 19.45 -12.92
C GLY A 481 -26.81 18.17 -12.07
N VAL A 482 -26.58 18.32 -10.78
CA VAL A 482 -26.48 17.22 -9.82
C VAL A 482 -27.13 17.59 -8.48
N SER A 483 -27.61 16.60 -7.77
CA SER A 483 -28.06 16.73 -6.38
C SER A 483 -27.52 15.60 -5.52
N GLY A 484 -27.37 15.82 -4.23
CA GLY A 484 -26.91 14.79 -3.29
C GLY A 484 -25.50 14.29 -3.53
N CYS A 485 -24.64 15.03 -4.16
CA CYS A 485 -23.24 14.71 -4.40
C CYS A 485 -22.34 15.05 -3.21
N ALA A 486 -21.17 14.41 -3.12
CA ALA A 486 -20.12 14.83 -2.22
C ALA A 486 -19.28 15.93 -2.86
N ALA A 487 -18.82 16.88 -2.05
CA ALA A 487 -17.88 17.91 -2.47
C ALA A 487 -17.11 18.47 -1.27
N ASP A 488 -15.91 18.95 -1.50
CA ASP A 488 -15.12 19.75 -0.58
C ASP A 488 -14.00 20.49 -1.34
N GLY A 489 -13.22 21.29 -0.65
CA GLY A 489 -12.13 22.08 -1.21
C GLY A 489 -12.32 23.58 -1.05
N PRO A 490 -11.25 24.37 -1.08
CA PRO A 490 -11.36 25.84 -1.10
C PRO A 490 -11.95 26.32 -2.43
N ASN A 491 -12.50 27.54 -2.47
CA ASN A 491 -13.16 28.09 -3.66
C ASN A 491 -12.30 28.08 -4.94
N SER A 492 -10.99 28.01 -4.81
CA SER A 492 -10.04 27.92 -5.92
C SER A 492 -9.65 26.48 -6.31
N ALA A 493 -10.13 25.45 -5.59
CA ALA A 493 -9.77 24.06 -5.82
C ALA A 493 -10.82 23.10 -5.23
N ILE A 494 -12.02 23.08 -5.84
CA ILE A 494 -13.16 22.27 -5.39
C ILE A 494 -13.22 20.97 -6.19
N TRP A 495 -13.52 19.87 -5.54
CA TRP A 495 -13.96 18.65 -6.20
C TRP A 495 -15.43 18.35 -5.88
N ILE A 496 -16.09 17.67 -6.83
CA ILE A 496 -17.47 17.19 -6.68
C ILE A 496 -17.54 15.79 -7.30
N ALA A 497 -18.22 14.86 -6.64
CA ALA A 497 -18.33 13.50 -7.14
C ALA A 497 -19.66 12.83 -6.81
N GLY A 498 -20.10 11.97 -7.72
CA GLY A 498 -21.31 11.17 -7.57
C GLY A 498 -22.59 11.99 -7.60
N GLY A 499 -23.58 11.54 -6.84
CA GLY A 499 -24.90 12.16 -6.76
C GLY A 499 -25.88 11.68 -7.83
N TYR A 500 -26.92 12.44 -8.00
CA TYR A 500 -28.04 12.16 -8.87
C TYR A 500 -28.10 13.21 -9.98
N SER A 501 -28.08 12.79 -11.23
CA SER A 501 -28.11 13.67 -12.40
C SER A 501 -29.40 13.50 -13.19
N SER A 502 -29.80 14.52 -13.94
CA SER A 502 -30.96 14.48 -14.84
C SER A 502 -30.61 13.77 -16.15
N PRO A 503 -31.51 12.93 -16.75
CA PRO A 503 -32.79 12.46 -16.23
C PRO A 503 -32.60 11.21 -15.34
N ASP A 504 -32.86 11.35 -14.07
CA ASP A 504 -33.09 10.26 -13.10
C ASP A 504 -32.08 9.11 -13.06
N SER A 505 -30.77 9.40 -13.03
CA SER A 505 -29.72 8.38 -12.90
C SER A 505 -28.67 8.70 -11.84
N THR A 506 -28.23 7.66 -11.13
CA THR A 506 -27.07 7.76 -10.25
C THR A 506 -25.81 8.00 -11.09
N SER A 507 -24.94 8.89 -10.64
CA SER A 507 -23.73 9.28 -11.34
C SER A 507 -22.49 8.72 -10.65
N THR A 508 -21.52 8.27 -11.44
CA THR A 508 -20.15 8.02 -10.99
C THR A 508 -19.22 9.19 -11.34
N ALA A 509 -19.72 10.20 -12.03
CA ALA A 509 -18.89 11.29 -12.52
C ALA A 509 -18.25 12.08 -11.38
N SER A 510 -17.00 12.45 -11.57
CA SER A 510 -16.25 13.35 -10.72
C SER A 510 -15.71 14.52 -11.54
N LYS A 511 -15.69 15.69 -10.95
CA LYS A 511 -15.22 16.93 -11.59
C LYS A 511 -14.43 17.76 -10.61
N GLU A 512 -13.53 18.55 -11.13
CA GLU A 512 -12.73 19.52 -10.38
C GLU A 512 -12.92 20.93 -10.92
N TYR A 513 -12.92 21.90 -10.01
CA TYR A 513 -12.99 23.33 -10.29
C TYR A 513 -11.67 24.00 -9.87
N ASP A 514 -11.06 24.76 -10.76
CA ASP A 514 -9.77 25.41 -10.56
C ASP A 514 -9.89 26.89 -10.12
N GLY A 515 -11.08 27.34 -9.75
CA GLY A 515 -11.39 28.74 -9.47
C GLY A 515 -11.91 29.52 -10.69
N SER A 516 -11.98 28.88 -11.86
CA SER A 516 -12.43 29.51 -13.11
C SER A 516 -13.23 28.59 -14.01
N SER A 517 -12.86 27.32 -14.06
CA SER A 517 -13.43 26.33 -14.97
C SER A 517 -13.54 24.93 -14.34
N TRP A 518 -14.43 24.11 -14.91
CA TRP A 518 -14.65 22.73 -14.50
C TRP A 518 -13.98 21.76 -15.44
N THR A 519 -13.25 20.78 -14.90
CA THR A 519 -12.67 19.63 -15.62
C THR A 519 -13.27 18.31 -15.13
N THR A 520 -13.47 17.38 -16.06
CA THR A 520 -13.88 16.00 -15.69
C THR A 520 -12.65 15.20 -15.28
N THR A 521 -12.76 14.48 -14.15
CA THR A 521 -11.70 13.63 -13.60
C THR A 521 -12.09 12.15 -13.63
N GLY A 522 -11.33 11.28 -12.98
CA GLY A 522 -11.63 9.84 -12.90
C GLY A 522 -12.96 9.58 -12.19
N ASN A 523 -13.76 8.69 -12.73
CA ASN A 523 -15.05 8.31 -12.15
C ASN A 523 -14.89 7.58 -10.81
N LEU A 524 -15.92 7.66 -9.98
CA LEU A 524 -16.07 6.78 -8.81
C LEU A 524 -16.01 5.31 -9.22
N ALA A 525 -15.39 4.46 -8.40
CA ALA A 525 -15.28 3.02 -8.65
C ALA A 525 -16.67 2.34 -8.70
N PHE A 526 -17.65 2.90 -7.98
CA PHE A 526 -19.05 2.47 -8.03
C PHE A 526 -19.98 3.66 -7.75
N ALA A 527 -21.17 3.62 -8.33
CA ALA A 527 -22.18 4.64 -8.10
C ALA A 527 -22.73 4.54 -6.67
N LEU A 528 -22.92 5.67 -6.05
CA LEU A 528 -23.54 5.80 -4.75
C LEU A 528 -24.89 6.51 -4.93
N ALA A 529 -25.95 5.90 -4.42
CA ALA A 529 -27.35 6.28 -4.22
C ALA A 529 -28.31 6.45 -5.38
N PRO A 530 -29.55 5.97 -5.19
CA PRO A 530 -30.72 6.48 -5.87
C PRO A 530 -31.36 7.65 -5.15
N SER A 531 -31.94 8.57 -5.94
CA SER A 531 -32.88 9.65 -5.62
C SER A 531 -32.79 10.36 -4.24
N GLY A 532 -32.24 11.57 -4.25
CA GLY A 532 -32.49 12.58 -3.20
C GLY A 532 -31.69 12.47 -1.92
N GLN A 533 -30.75 11.55 -1.84
CA GLN A 533 -29.92 11.33 -0.65
C GLN A 533 -28.50 11.83 -0.88
N ARG A 534 -27.87 12.37 0.15
CA ARG A 534 -26.55 13.01 0.10
C ARG A 534 -25.45 12.05 0.51
N PHE A 535 -24.36 12.03 -0.22
CA PHE A 535 -23.11 11.45 0.27
C PHE A 535 -22.36 12.45 1.11
N GLN A 536 -21.50 11.93 1.94
CA GLN A 536 -20.55 12.75 2.65
C GLN A 536 -19.15 12.50 2.12
N GLY A 537 -18.43 13.59 1.96
CA GLY A 537 -17.04 13.52 1.54
C GLY A 537 -16.31 14.79 1.90
N TRP A 538 -15.02 14.67 2.10
CA TRP A 538 -14.13 15.75 2.52
C TRP A 538 -12.71 15.53 2.05
N GLY A 539 -11.88 16.55 2.18
CA GLY A 539 -10.48 16.56 1.79
C GLY A 539 -10.20 17.39 0.54
N PRO A 540 -8.93 17.69 0.27
CA PRO A 540 -8.52 18.48 -0.89
C PRO A 540 -8.65 17.72 -2.21
N GLN A 541 -8.59 18.42 -3.34
CA GLN A 541 -8.57 17.81 -4.69
C GLN A 541 -7.49 16.75 -4.89
N THR A 542 -6.40 16.82 -4.15
CA THR A 542 -5.29 15.86 -4.27
C THR A 542 -5.45 14.62 -3.40
N SER A 543 -6.38 14.65 -2.41
CA SER A 543 -6.54 13.56 -1.44
C SER A 543 -7.89 13.70 -0.73
N ALA A 544 -8.92 13.03 -1.23
CA ALA A 544 -10.27 13.11 -0.68
C ALA A 544 -10.84 11.72 -0.34
N ILE A 545 -11.89 11.70 0.49
CA ILE A 545 -12.63 10.50 0.83
C ILE A 545 -14.13 10.76 0.71
N ILE A 546 -14.87 9.75 0.27
CA ILE A 546 -16.33 9.67 0.32
C ILE A 546 -16.71 8.48 1.17
N ALA A 547 -17.66 8.65 2.08
CA ALA A 547 -18.09 7.62 3.00
C ALA A 547 -19.61 7.51 3.10
N GLY A 548 -20.10 6.27 3.19
CA GLY A 548 -21.53 5.96 3.33
C GLY A 548 -22.31 6.13 2.03
N GLY A 549 -23.59 6.47 2.16
CA GLY A 549 -24.55 6.55 1.06
C GLY A 549 -25.44 5.33 0.99
N THR A 550 -26.48 5.36 0.14
CA THR A 550 -27.33 4.20 -0.10
C THR A 550 -26.88 3.40 -1.30
N GLY A 551 -26.75 2.07 -1.15
CA GLY A 551 -26.70 1.14 -2.26
C GLY A 551 -28.11 0.82 -2.75
N SER A 552 -28.25 -0.07 -3.74
CA SER A 552 -29.54 -0.42 -4.37
C SER A 552 -30.56 -1.06 -3.42
N SER A 553 -30.22 -1.39 -2.19
CA SER A 553 -31.12 -2.08 -1.23
C SER A 553 -30.84 -1.91 0.25
N SER A 554 -29.78 -1.21 0.68
CA SER A 554 -29.44 -1.02 2.10
C SER A 554 -28.45 0.12 2.32
N THR A 555 -28.30 0.56 3.57
CA THR A 555 -27.25 1.47 4.02
C THR A 555 -25.86 0.94 3.67
N ASN A 556 -24.98 1.83 3.32
CA ASN A 556 -23.69 1.47 2.74
C ASN A 556 -22.54 1.69 3.72
N HIS A 557 -21.72 0.66 3.91
CA HIS A 557 -20.44 0.74 4.60
C HIS A 557 -19.31 1.21 3.69
N ASN A 558 -19.55 1.27 2.39
CA ASN A 558 -18.50 1.47 1.41
C ASN A 558 -17.95 2.89 1.45
N CYS A 559 -16.63 2.96 1.30
CA CYS A 559 -15.91 4.21 1.15
C CYS A 559 -15.07 4.18 -0.13
N GLN A 560 -14.79 5.36 -0.67
CA GLN A 560 -13.91 5.54 -1.81
C GLN A 560 -12.94 6.68 -1.51
N GLN A 561 -11.69 6.52 -1.91
CA GLN A 561 -10.66 7.54 -1.75
C GLN A 561 -10.15 8.02 -3.10
N TYR A 562 -9.80 9.29 -3.15
CA TYR A 562 -9.24 9.98 -4.31
C TYR A 562 -7.77 10.30 -4.08
N ASN A 563 -6.95 10.11 -5.08
CA ASN A 563 -5.51 10.41 -5.04
C ASN A 563 -5.09 11.60 -5.92
N GLY A 564 -6.03 12.43 -6.34
CA GLY A 564 -5.80 13.52 -7.27
C GLY A 564 -5.94 13.12 -8.76
N THR A 565 -6.22 11.84 -9.06
CA THR A 565 -6.35 11.37 -10.43
C THR A 565 -7.50 10.37 -10.59
N ILE A 566 -7.58 9.39 -9.70
CA ILE A 566 -8.57 8.30 -9.75
C ILE A 566 -9.19 8.07 -8.38
N TRP A 567 -10.43 7.56 -8.39
CA TRP A 567 -11.12 7.04 -7.23
C TRP A 567 -10.90 5.55 -7.09
N ALA A 568 -10.57 5.09 -5.89
CA ALA A 568 -10.40 3.68 -5.54
C ALA A 568 -11.23 3.34 -4.31
N THR A 569 -11.58 2.06 -4.15
CA THR A 569 -12.22 1.56 -2.94
C THR A 569 -11.33 1.79 -1.73
N ALA A 570 -11.90 2.28 -0.63
CA ALA A 570 -11.23 2.49 0.64
C ALA A 570 -11.76 1.52 1.71
N VAL A 571 -11.12 1.53 2.90
CA VAL A 571 -11.57 0.77 4.06
C VAL A 571 -13.01 1.17 4.45
N SER A 572 -13.85 0.18 4.72
CA SER A 572 -15.28 0.38 4.98
C SER A 572 -15.56 0.92 6.38
N LEU A 573 -16.66 1.67 6.52
CA LEU A 573 -17.22 2.09 7.81
C LEU A 573 -17.59 0.87 8.68
N GLY A 574 -17.43 1.00 9.98
CA GLY A 574 -17.94 0.03 10.96
C GLY A 574 -19.47 0.05 11.05
N THR A 575 -20.07 1.25 10.98
CA THR A 575 -21.54 1.43 10.98
C THR A 575 -22.00 1.94 9.63
N GLY A 576 -22.78 1.14 8.92
CA GLY A 576 -23.39 1.55 7.65
C GLY A 576 -24.34 2.69 7.87
N ARG A 577 -24.23 3.71 7.00
CA ARG A 577 -25.14 4.88 7.06
C ARG A 577 -25.43 5.41 5.68
N ASP A 578 -26.67 5.84 5.50
CA ASP A 578 -27.05 6.54 4.31
C ASP A 578 -26.59 8.00 4.36
N SER A 579 -26.93 8.69 3.34
CA SER A 579 -26.88 10.12 3.21
C SER A 579 -27.48 10.86 4.42
N ASN A 580 -27.21 12.13 4.50
CA ASN A 580 -27.64 13.01 5.60
C ASN A 580 -26.90 12.80 6.93
N SER A 581 -25.73 12.16 6.88
CA SER A 581 -24.74 12.21 7.97
C SER A 581 -24.08 13.58 8.05
N PHE A 582 -23.34 13.81 9.10
CA PHE A 582 -22.51 14.99 9.29
C PHE A 582 -21.05 14.59 9.09
N CYS A 583 -20.24 15.47 8.52
CA CYS A 583 -18.84 15.16 8.25
C CYS A 583 -17.93 16.39 8.38
N SER A 584 -16.63 16.14 8.37
CA SER A 584 -15.62 17.20 8.24
C SER A 584 -15.82 18.01 6.96
N LYS A 585 -15.56 19.31 7.03
CA LYS A 585 -15.64 20.25 5.88
C LYS A 585 -14.67 21.41 6.11
N THR A 586 -13.40 21.19 5.83
CA THR A 586 -12.36 22.22 5.97
C THR A 586 -11.36 22.25 4.83
N ALA A 587 -11.55 21.42 3.81
CA ALA A 587 -10.69 21.38 2.61
C ALA A 587 -9.18 21.09 2.84
N GLY A 588 -8.77 20.74 4.06
CA GLY A 588 -7.35 20.70 4.40
C GLY A 588 -6.71 19.32 4.40
N THR A 589 -7.45 18.26 4.71
CA THR A 589 -6.92 16.89 4.88
C THR A 589 -7.99 15.85 4.62
N LYS A 590 -7.59 14.66 4.22
CA LYS A 590 -8.46 13.49 4.11
C LYS A 590 -8.77 12.86 5.48
N GLU A 591 -8.00 13.18 6.53
CA GLU A 591 -8.39 12.85 7.90
C GLU A 591 -9.65 13.61 8.30
N GLY A 592 -10.61 12.90 8.88
CA GLY A 592 -11.89 13.52 9.20
C GLY A 592 -12.79 12.58 9.98
N PHE A 593 -14.05 12.93 10.05
CA PHE A 593 -15.08 12.14 10.72
C PHE A 593 -16.38 12.10 9.92
N ILE A 594 -17.19 11.09 10.22
CA ILE A 594 -18.60 11.02 9.85
C ILE A 594 -19.42 10.71 11.10
N ALA A 595 -20.51 11.43 11.31
CA ALA A 595 -21.32 11.30 12.51
C ALA A 595 -22.81 11.28 12.19
N ALA A 596 -23.59 10.63 13.06
CA ALA A 596 -25.04 10.54 12.95
C ALA A 596 -25.53 10.04 11.57
N GLY A 597 -26.69 10.46 11.08
CA GLY A 597 -27.24 10.00 9.82
C GLY A 597 -28.28 8.89 9.98
N TYR A 598 -28.70 8.29 8.87
CA TYR A 598 -29.64 7.18 8.89
C TYR A 598 -28.89 5.85 8.73
N GLY A 599 -28.97 5.00 9.71
CA GLY A 599 -28.44 3.63 9.69
C GLY A 599 -29.42 2.63 9.08
N ASP A 600 -29.14 1.33 9.24
CA ASP A 600 -29.89 0.22 8.58
C ASP A 600 -31.41 0.23 8.85
N SER A 601 -31.88 0.81 9.92
CA SER A 601 -33.30 0.82 10.27
C SER A 601 -33.78 2.09 10.98
N ALA A 602 -32.89 2.96 11.41
CA ALA A 602 -33.21 4.19 12.15
C ALA A 602 -32.03 5.19 12.10
N ASN A 603 -32.27 6.45 12.55
CA ASN A 603 -31.17 7.38 12.76
C ASN A 603 -30.15 6.80 13.74
N THR A 604 -28.88 6.92 13.41
CA THR A 604 -27.78 6.57 14.29
C THR A 604 -27.23 7.83 14.99
N ASN A 605 -26.54 7.65 16.11
CA ASN A 605 -25.76 8.69 16.77
C ASN A 605 -24.26 8.38 16.78
N ALA A 606 -23.85 7.32 16.11
CA ALA A 606 -22.45 6.90 16.05
C ALA A 606 -21.58 7.94 15.35
N THR A 607 -20.38 8.13 15.87
CA THR A 607 -19.31 8.89 15.25
C THR A 607 -18.17 7.94 14.90
N GLU A 608 -17.65 8.04 13.70
CA GLU A 608 -16.46 7.32 13.25
C GLU A 608 -15.45 8.29 12.66
N GLU A 609 -14.20 8.13 13.03
CA GLU A 609 -13.07 8.92 12.57
C GLU A 609 -12.23 8.14 11.57
N PHE A 610 -11.89 8.79 10.49
CA PHE A 610 -10.96 8.27 9.49
C PHE A 610 -9.54 8.77 9.76
N THR A 611 -8.60 7.84 9.79
CA THR A 611 -7.17 8.10 9.81
C THR A 611 -6.55 7.58 8.52
N GLU A 612 -5.79 8.42 7.83
CA GLU A 612 -5.08 8.01 6.62
C GLU A 612 -4.01 6.97 6.90
N GLU A 613 -3.64 6.23 5.85
CA GLU A 613 -2.41 5.45 5.87
C GLU A 613 -1.22 6.38 6.15
N THR A 614 -0.41 6.01 7.09
CA THR A 614 0.80 6.74 7.44
C THR A 614 2.02 5.85 7.34
N THR A 615 3.11 6.42 6.85
CA THR A 615 4.42 5.80 6.85
C THR A 615 5.30 6.52 7.85
N SER A 616 5.89 5.80 8.78
CA SER A 616 6.80 6.33 9.78
C SER A 616 8.04 5.45 9.91
N LEU A 617 9.17 6.05 10.33
CA LEU A 617 10.37 5.26 10.64
C LEU A 617 10.10 4.32 11.82
N ASN A 618 10.62 3.11 11.74
CA ASN A 618 10.59 2.14 12.82
C ASN A 618 11.63 2.47 13.88
N VAL A 619 11.33 3.45 14.71
CA VAL A 619 12.21 3.94 15.78
C VAL A 619 12.09 3.04 17.00
N LYS A 620 13.23 2.54 17.49
CA LYS A 620 13.32 1.72 18.70
C LYS A 620 14.12 2.43 19.79
N ASP A 621 13.65 2.32 21.03
CA ASP A 621 14.40 2.69 22.20
C ASP A 621 15.54 1.69 22.41
N LEU A 622 16.75 2.20 22.59
CA LEU A 622 17.89 1.37 22.94
C LEU A 622 17.91 1.18 24.46
N THR A 623 17.56 -0.03 24.90
CA THR A 623 17.61 -0.42 26.32
C THR A 623 18.96 -1.07 26.63
N GLN A 624 19.50 -0.78 27.81
CA GLN A 624 20.65 -1.51 28.30
C GLN A 624 20.20 -2.94 28.63
N SER A 625 20.82 -3.94 28.02
CA SER A 625 20.67 -5.33 28.50
C SER A 625 21.30 -5.45 29.88
N SER A 626 20.51 -5.89 30.83
CA SER A 626 20.96 -6.19 32.20
C SER A 626 21.94 -7.36 32.23
#